data_9d8e774a5ac49c09fd5f9cec9d274368
#
_entry.id   9d8e774a5ac49c09fd5f9cec9d274368
#
_cell.length_a   1.000
_cell.length_b   1.000
_cell.length_c   1.000
_cell.angle_alpha   90.00
_cell.angle_beta   90.00
_cell.angle_gamma   90.00
#
_symmetry.space_group_name_H-M   'P 1'
#
loop_
_entity.id
_entity.type
_entity.pdbx_description
1 polymer ?
#
loop_
_entity_poly.entity_id
_entity_poly.type
_entity_poly.pdbx_seq_one_letter_code
_entity_poly.pdbx_strand_id
1 'polypeptide(L)'
;MKPTKLFLTLAVAVLLGACSTKQAPEAILKKALENVERIKVAGYELEEKVKAPYEKDWSSIRRNKYVEQDNPQDTTIGASALHYDEDGNIHSVYDGTNHAYFDHDEKRIVVKDFLDAKSLSLPFRTYQPPFFNYVKSLIRYMLTTNDSISLDVEETKEDYIYKLAIYEDRQVEFFGRAYKMPEDPNIFSEEDAYSYYTLWIRKADAMPYRYLREMSHNVSDVTCHQAEWDEEAVDSPIAAMDFILLHKNYKVHYVGKRDTDKEAEQNEPLIGKAAPEWTLKDMNGKNVSLSSLRGKPTIINLTGLGCGPCAQAYPELVELSKRFNVVSIESWGKSAQSLRDYAAHHKITYPMLLGEDSVLNDYVGTYRGVPVFFYLDENHIVRKVDRGYGEGMISRSIEELGWK
;
A
#
# COMPACT_ATOMS: atom_id res chain seq x y z
N MET A 1 79.87 53.32 -1.81
CA MET A 1 79.11 52.28 -1.21
C MET A 1 77.87 52.03 -2.10
N LYS A 2 77.84 50.90 -2.86
CA LYS A 2 76.72 50.55 -3.74
C LYS A 2 75.83 49.61 -3.03
N PRO A 3 74.49 49.74 -3.08
CA PRO A 3 73.60 48.74 -2.48
C PRO A 3 73.39 47.54 -3.45
N THR A 4 73.52 46.38 -2.92
CA THR A 4 73.31 45.05 -3.55
C THR A 4 71.81 44.84 -3.80
N LYS A 5 71.41 44.60 -5.03
CA LYS A 5 70.05 44.19 -5.39
C LYS A 5 69.84 42.73 -5.10
N LEU A 6 68.90 42.40 -4.20
CA LEU A 6 68.43 41.05 -3.89
C LEU A 6 67.36 40.71 -4.92
N PHE A 7 67.60 39.71 -5.78
CA PHE A 7 66.64 39.14 -6.67
C PHE A 7 65.76 38.11 -5.93
N LEU A 8 64.50 38.44 -5.73
CA LEU A 8 63.52 37.54 -5.17
C LEU A 8 62.87 36.78 -6.36
N THR A 9 63.21 35.51 -6.52
CA THR A 9 62.61 34.61 -7.49
C THR A 9 61.26 34.12 -6.94
N LEU A 10 60.18 34.61 -7.52
CA LEU A 10 58.81 34.17 -7.20
C LEU A 10 58.54 32.90 -7.97
N ALA A 11 58.55 31.74 -7.27
CA ALA A 11 58.12 30.46 -7.81
C ALA A 11 56.58 30.47 -7.84
N VAL A 12 56.00 30.59 -9.03
CA VAL A 12 54.56 30.38 -9.25
C VAL A 12 54.31 28.88 -9.28
N ALA A 13 53.85 28.33 -8.19
CA ALA A 13 53.30 26.96 -8.15
C ALA A 13 51.92 27.01 -8.86
N VAL A 14 51.88 26.50 -10.08
CA VAL A 14 50.61 26.23 -10.79
C VAL A 14 50.01 25.00 -10.11
N LEU A 15 49.10 25.20 -9.18
CA LEU A 15 48.19 24.20 -8.68
C LEU A 15 47.20 23.90 -9.80
N LEU A 16 47.47 22.87 -10.59
CA LEU A 16 46.48 22.17 -11.42
C LEU A 16 45.50 21.47 -10.46
N GLY A 17 44.56 22.20 -9.89
CA GLY A 17 43.39 21.66 -9.26
C GLY A 17 42.56 21.00 -10.37
N ALA A 18 42.50 19.68 -10.35
CA ALA A 18 41.47 18.95 -11.09
C ALA A 18 40.12 19.43 -10.58
N CYS A 19 39.52 20.40 -11.26
CA CYS A 19 38.15 20.78 -11.06
C CYS A 19 37.31 19.59 -11.62
N SER A 20 37.02 18.60 -10.78
CA SER A 20 35.86 17.77 -11.03
C SER A 20 34.67 18.72 -10.89
N THR A 21 34.10 19.12 -12.00
CA THR A 21 32.85 19.87 -12.02
C THR A 21 31.81 18.98 -11.36
N LYS A 22 31.50 19.25 -10.06
CA LYS A 22 30.34 18.64 -9.42
C LYS A 22 29.16 18.94 -10.31
N GLN A 23 28.57 17.90 -10.88
CA GLN A 23 27.32 18.06 -11.63
C GLN A 23 26.28 18.62 -10.67
N ALA A 24 25.56 19.65 -11.11
CA ALA A 24 24.48 20.21 -10.31
C ALA A 24 23.42 19.11 -10.04
N PRO A 25 22.87 19.01 -8.84
CA PRO A 25 21.89 17.96 -8.49
C PRO A 25 20.74 17.83 -9.50
N GLU A 26 20.26 18.95 -10.04
CA GLU A 26 19.24 18.97 -11.09
C GLU A 26 19.68 18.26 -12.38
N ALA A 27 20.94 18.38 -12.76
CA ALA A 27 21.47 17.70 -13.96
C ALA A 27 21.49 16.17 -13.79
N ILE A 28 21.71 15.67 -12.58
CA ILE A 28 21.64 14.25 -12.27
C ILE A 28 20.21 13.75 -12.36
N LEU A 29 19.23 14.48 -11.81
CA LEU A 29 17.81 14.12 -11.94
C LEU A 29 17.36 14.11 -13.41
N LYS A 30 17.78 15.11 -14.22
CA LYS A 30 17.47 15.12 -15.66
C LYS A 30 18.07 13.92 -16.36
N LYS A 31 19.31 13.55 -16.04
CA LYS A 31 19.95 12.36 -16.61
C LYS A 31 19.26 11.07 -16.20
N ALA A 32 18.86 10.94 -14.93
CA ALA A 32 18.11 9.81 -14.43
C ALA A 32 16.74 9.70 -15.14
N LEU A 33 16.03 10.82 -15.32
CA LEU A 33 14.78 10.85 -16.06
C LEU A 33 14.96 10.37 -17.50
N GLU A 34 15.96 10.91 -18.22
CA GLU A 34 16.30 10.48 -19.59
C GLU A 34 16.57 8.98 -19.69
N ASN A 35 17.27 8.42 -18.71
CA ASN A 35 17.57 6.99 -18.68
C ASN A 35 16.30 6.14 -18.47
N VAL A 36 15.44 6.49 -17.50
CA VAL A 36 14.19 5.74 -17.27
C VAL A 36 13.17 5.92 -18.41
N GLU A 37 13.16 7.06 -19.10
CA GLU A 37 12.26 7.30 -20.25
C GLU A 37 12.60 6.45 -21.48
N ARG A 38 13.85 5.99 -21.61
CA ARG A 38 14.27 5.09 -22.69
C ARG A 38 13.79 3.66 -22.48
N ILE A 39 13.55 3.25 -21.24
CA ILE A 39 13.13 1.88 -20.92
C ILE A 39 11.78 1.61 -21.58
N LYS A 40 11.74 0.60 -22.45
CA LYS A 40 10.52 0.12 -23.10
C LYS A 40 9.99 -1.15 -22.44
N VAL A 41 10.90 -2.02 -22.03
CA VAL A 41 10.61 -3.22 -21.25
C VAL A 41 11.68 -3.37 -20.20
N ALA A 42 11.28 -3.78 -18.99
CA ALA A 42 12.22 -4.14 -17.93
C ALA A 42 11.74 -5.38 -17.17
N GLY A 43 12.68 -6.28 -16.87
CA GLY A 43 12.48 -7.37 -15.92
C GLY A 43 13.33 -7.14 -14.67
N TYR A 44 12.77 -7.32 -13.48
CA TYR A 44 13.48 -7.07 -12.23
C TYR A 44 12.83 -7.77 -11.04
N GLU A 45 13.55 -7.81 -9.93
CA GLU A 45 13.03 -8.23 -8.62
C GLU A 45 12.85 -7.00 -7.73
N LEU A 46 11.70 -6.88 -7.06
CA LEU A 46 11.46 -5.87 -6.03
C LEU A 46 11.51 -6.50 -4.65
N GLU A 47 12.28 -5.88 -3.75
CA GLU A 47 12.12 -6.03 -2.32
C GLU A 47 11.30 -4.85 -1.81
N GLU A 48 10.10 -5.14 -1.31
CA GLU A 48 9.22 -4.15 -0.70
C GLU A 48 9.08 -4.42 0.80
N LYS A 49 9.39 -3.41 1.60
CA LYS A 49 9.21 -3.42 3.06
C LYS A 49 8.14 -2.40 3.41
N VAL A 50 7.17 -2.81 4.20
CA VAL A 50 6.04 -1.94 4.60
C VAL A 50 5.88 -1.97 6.10
N LYS A 51 5.57 -0.79 6.68
CA LYS A 51 5.16 -0.64 8.08
C LYS A 51 4.24 0.55 8.24
N ALA A 52 3.51 0.60 9.38
CA ALA A 52 2.88 1.84 9.80
C ALA A 52 3.93 2.82 10.38
N PRO A 53 3.70 4.13 10.35
CA PRO A 53 4.67 5.13 10.85
C PRO A 53 5.07 4.94 12.32
N TYR A 54 4.17 4.44 13.15
CA TYR A 54 4.40 4.19 14.58
C TYR A 54 5.07 2.83 14.88
N GLU A 55 5.19 1.94 13.90
CA GLU A 55 5.89 0.66 14.05
C GLU A 55 7.42 0.87 13.97
N LYS A 56 8.16 0.20 14.86
CA LYS A 56 9.63 0.21 14.84
C LYS A 56 10.18 -0.70 13.75
N ASP A 57 9.60 -1.89 13.66
CA ASP A 57 10.04 -2.94 12.75
C ASP A 57 9.17 -2.99 11.51
N TRP A 58 9.69 -3.55 10.43
CA TRP A 58 8.94 -3.78 9.21
C TRP A 58 7.89 -4.87 9.43
N SER A 59 6.63 -4.55 9.22
CA SER A 59 5.50 -5.47 9.42
C SER A 59 5.29 -6.43 8.24
N SER A 60 5.84 -6.08 7.07
CA SER A 60 5.83 -6.94 5.88
C SER A 60 7.10 -6.74 5.08
N ILE A 61 7.71 -7.84 4.62
CA ILE A 61 8.83 -7.84 3.67
C ILE A 61 8.48 -8.85 2.58
N ARG A 62 8.44 -8.40 1.32
CA ARG A 62 8.08 -9.23 0.16
C ARG A 62 9.16 -9.09 -0.90
N ARG A 63 9.40 -10.17 -1.63
CA ARG A 63 10.25 -10.19 -2.83
C ARG A 63 9.48 -10.80 -3.98
N ASN A 64 9.25 -10.01 -4.99
CA ASN A 64 8.44 -10.37 -6.13
C ASN A 64 9.16 -10.03 -7.42
N LYS A 65 8.87 -10.78 -8.49
CA LYS A 65 9.41 -10.49 -9.83
C LYS A 65 8.39 -9.74 -10.65
N TYR A 66 8.90 -8.80 -11.44
CA TYR A 66 8.09 -7.96 -12.31
C TYR A 66 8.63 -7.97 -13.74
N VAL A 67 7.72 -7.88 -14.69
CA VAL A 67 8.00 -7.43 -16.05
C VAL A 67 7.19 -6.17 -16.26
N GLU A 68 7.85 -5.06 -16.50
CA GLU A 68 7.26 -3.76 -16.79
C GLU A 68 7.41 -3.42 -18.26
N GLN A 69 6.38 -2.85 -18.87
CA GLN A 69 6.39 -2.44 -20.28
C GLN A 69 5.81 -1.04 -20.39
N ASP A 70 6.49 -0.15 -21.14
CA ASP A 70 5.96 1.16 -21.50
C ASP A 70 4.66 1.00 -22.29
N ASN A 71 3.59 1.68 -21.87
CA ASN A 71 2.28 1.60 -22.52
C ASN A 71 1.72 3.01 -22.78
N PRO A 72 2.09 3.64 -23.90
CA PRO A 72 1.65 5.00 -24.23
C PRO A 72 0.13 5.11 -24.50
N GLN A 73 -0.57 3.99 -24.69
CA GLN A 73 -2.04 3.98 -24.84
C GLN A 73 -2.75 4.11 -23.49
N ASP A 74 -2.09 3.73 -22.39
CA ASP A 74 -2.61 3.98 -21.05
C ASP A 74 -2.28 5.42 -20.60
N THR A 75 -3.20 6.32 -20.81
CA THR A 75 -3.05 7.75 -20.45
C THR A 75 -3.12 8.00 -18.93
N THR A 76 -3.41 6.98 -18.12
CA THR A 76 -3.54 7.11 -16.66
C THR A 76 -2.23 6.75 -15.95
N ILE A 77 -1.71 5.54 -16.17
CA ILE A 77 -0.47 5.05 -15.57
C ILE A 77 0.68 5.17 -16.58
N GLY A 78 0.44 4.78 -17.84
CA GLY A 78 1.45 4.79 -18.90
C GLY A 78 2.36 3.57 -18.88
N ALA A 79 1.94 2.47 -18.27
CA ALA A 79 2.67 1.21 -18.20
C ALA A 79 1.73 0.01 -18.21
N SER A 80 2.25 -1.14 -18.65
CA SER A 80 1.67 -2.46 -18.38
C SER A 80 2.63 -3.28 -17.54
N ALA A 81 2.15 -4.26 -16.78
CA ALA A 81 3.02 -5.07 -15.93
C ALA A 81 2.49 -6.48 -15.67
N LEU A 82 3.44 -7.40 -15.54
CA LEU A 82 3.27 -8.72 -14.95
C LEU A 82 3.91 -8.72 -13.57
N HIS A 83 3.22 -9.27 -12.62
CA HIS A 83 3.71 -9.47 -11.26
C HIS A 83 3.68 -10.97 -10.95
N TYR A 84 4.82 -11.53 -10.57
CA TYR A 84 4.98 -12.91 -10.17
C TYR A 84 5.21 -12.98 -8.66
N ASP A 85 4.60 -13.95 -7.98
CA ASP A 85 4.85 -14.24 -6.58
C ASP A 85 6.24 -14.87 -6.33
N GLU A 86 6.56 -15.17 -5.08
CA GLU A 86 7.83 -15.80 -4.70
C GLU A 86 8.03 -17.20 -5.30
N ASP A 87 6.95 -17.91 -5.59
CA ASP A 87 6.97 -19.23 -6.22
C ASP A 87 7.07 -19.16 -7.76
N GLY A 88 7.01 -17.96 -8.33
CA GLY A 88 7.09 -17.71 -9.77
C GLY A 88 5.75 -17.87 -10.49
N ASN A 89 4.62 -17.97 -9.77
CA ASN A 89 3.31 -17.94 -10.38
C ASN A 89 2.89 -16.50 -10.68
N ILE A 90 2.03 -16.31 -11.68
CA ILE A 90 1.47 -15.01 -12.00
C ILE A 90 0.52 -14.59 -10.88
N HIS A 91 0.88 -13.55 -10.14
CA HIS A 91 0.04 -12.96 -9.10
C HIS A 91 -0.92 -11.92 -9.68
N SER A 92 -0.45 -11.06 -10.57
CA SER A 92 -1.33 -10.11 -11.25
C SER A 92 -0.82 -9.66 -12.61
N VAL A 93 -1.74 -9.19 -13.44
CA VAL A 93 -1.48 -8.62 -14.77
C VAL A 93 -2.23 -7.29 -14.87
N TYR A 94 -1.51 -6.24 -15.27
CA TYR A 94 -2.08 -4.94 -15.60
C TYR A 94 -1.71 -4.59 -17.05
N ASP A 95 -2.72 -4.30 -17.90
CA ASP A 95 -2.53 -3.99 -19.32
C ASP A 95 -2.92 -2.57 -19.73
N GLY A 96 -3.23 -1.72 -18.76
CA GLY A 96 -3.73 -0.36 -19.01
C GLY A 96 -5.26 -0.26 -19.02
N THR A 97 -5.99 -1.32 -19.26
CA THR A 97 -7.46 -1.36 -19.25
C THR A 97 -8.01 -2.31 -18.19
N ASN A 98 -7.31 -3.39 -17.93
CA ASN A 98 -7.66 -4.40 -16.95
C ASN A 98 -6.56 -4.60 -15.92
N HIS A 99 -6.96 -4.90 -14.69
CA HIS A 99 -6.07 -5.42 -13.66
C HIS A 99 -6.65 -6.74 -13.16
N ALA A 100 -6.01 -7.84 -13.54
CA ALA A 100 -6.40 -9.19 -13.17
C ALA A 100 -5.51 -9.71 -12.04
N TYR A 101 -6.10 -10.20 -10.95
CA TYR A 101 -5.44 -10.88 -9.82
C TYR A 101 -5.73 -12.36 -9.87
N PHE A 102 -4.72 -13.19 -9.67
CA PHE A 102 -4.77 -14.64 -9.73
C PHE A 102 -4.64 -15.23 -8.33
N ASP A 103 -5.70 -15.88 -7.86
CA ASP A 103 -5.75 -16.64 -6.63
C ASP A 103 -5.64 -18.13 -7.02
N HIS A 104 -4.43 -18.68 -6.88
CA HIS A 104 -4.11 -20.04 -7.34
C HIS A 104 -4.73 -21.11 -6.44
N ASP A 105 -4.91 -20.84 -5.14
CA ASP A 105 -5.49 -21.75 -4.17
C ASP A 105 -6.99 -21.92 -4.42
N GLU A 106 -7.69 -20.81 -4.59
CA GLU A 106 -9.13 -20.79 -4.87
C GLU A 106 -9.45 -21.00 -6.37
N LYS A 107 -8.45 -21.06 -7.23
CA LYS A 107 -8.60 -21.10 -8.70
C LYS A 107 -9.56 -20.00 -9.18
N ARG A 108 -9.29 -18.80 -8.77
CA ARG A 108 -10.10 -17.61 -9.04
C ARG A 108 -9.27 -16.50 -9.66
N ILE A 109 -9.87 -15.77 -10.59
CA ILE A 109 -9.30 -14.55 -11.16
C ILE A 109 -10.26 -13.40 -10.88
N VAL A 110 -9.77 -12.34 -10.26
CA VAL A 110 -10.53 -11.13 -10.01
C VAL A 110 -10.06 -10.05 -10.98
N VAL A 111 -10.96 -9.58 -11.84
CA VAL A 111 -10.64 -8.59 -12.88
C VAL A 111 -11.29 -7.26 -12.54
N LYS A 112 -10.49 -6.20 -12.44
CA LYS A 112 -10.95 -4.81 -12.44
C LYS A 112 -10.87 -4.29 -13.87
N ASP A 113 -12.03 -4.06 -14.50
CA ASP A 113 -12.15 -3.46 -15.81
C ASP A 113 -12.29 -1.94 -15.66
N PHE A 114 -11.25 -1.19 -16.01
CA PHE A 114 -11.25 0.28 -15.87
C PHE A 114 -11.99 1.00 -16.98
N LEU A 115 -12.43 0.32 -18.04
CA LEU A 115 -13.27 0.88 -19.08
C LEU A 115 -14.76 0.85 -18.67
N ASP A 116 -15.15 -0.10 -17.82
CA ASP A 116 -16.50 -0.14 -17.23
C ASP A 116 -16.58 0.76 -15.98
N ALA A 117 -16.32 2.04 -16.20
CA ALA A 117 -16.08 3.06 -15.17
C ALA A 117 -17.26 3.31 -14.21
N LYS A 118 -18.43 2.68 -14.40
CA LYS A 118 -19.58 2.85 -13.49
C LYS A 118 -19.34 2.31 -12.09
N SER A 119 -18.36 1.40 -11.92
CA SER A 119 -18.02 0.77 -10.65
C SER A 119 -16.82 1.37 -9.94
N LEU A 120 -16.03 2.20 -10.62
CA LEU A 120 -14.77 2.75 -10.10
C LEU A 120 -14.86 4.28 -10.15
N SER A 121 -15.53 4.86 -9.15
CA SER A 121 -15.73 6.31 -9.01
C SER A 121 -14.45 7.10 -8.66
N LEU A 122 -13.29 6.46 -8.70
CA LEU A 122 -12.02 7.09 -8.37
C LEU A 122 -11.42 7.78 -9.60
N PRO A 123 -10.93 9.02 -9.44
CA PRO A 123 -10.32 9.77 -10.53
C PRO A 123 -8.93 9.24 -10.95
N PHE A 124 -8.39 8.24 -10.27
CA PHE A 124 -7.16 7.53 -10.58
C PHE A 124 -7.38 6.02 -10.46
N ARG A 125 -6.57 5.24 -11.17
CA ARG A 125 -6.60 3.79 -11.03
C ARG A 125 -5.93 3.37 -9.73
N THR A 126 -6.62 2.54 -8.95
CA THR A 126 -6.08 1.93 -7.71
C THR A 126 -5.10 0.81 -8.06
N TYR A 127 -4.07 1.16 -8.81
CA TYR A 127 -2.98 0.27 -9.19
C TYR A 127 -1.67 0.94 -8.84
N GLN A 128 -0.84 0.26 -8.05
CA GLN A 128 0.51 0.74 -7.77
C GLN A 128 1.35 0.59 -9.04
N PRO A 129 1.84 1.68 -9.65
CA PRO A 129 2.65 1.57 -10.84
C PRO A 129 3.90 0.74 -10.61
N PRO A 130 4.41 0.06 -11.64
CA PRO A 130 5.67 -0.65 -11.56
C PRO A 130 6.85 0.31 -11.34
N PHE A 131 8.00 -0.22 -10.94
CA PHE A 131 9.10 0.56 -10.37
C PHE A 131 9.58 1.71 -11.25
N PHE A 132 9.94 1.45 -12.52
CA PHE A 132 10.47 2.51 -13.38
C PHE A 132 9.42 3.56 -13.76
N ASN A 133 8.16 3.16 -13.92
CA ASN A 133 7.06 4.09 -14.13
C ASN A 133 6.85 4.98 -12.90
N TYR A 134 6.91 4.41 -11.71
CA TYR A 134 6.77 5.15 -10.46
C TYR A 134 7.88 6.20 -10.28
N VAL A 135 9.15 5.79 -10.38
CA VAL A 135 10.28 6.70 -10.19
C VAL A 135 10.37 7.75 -11.31
N LYS A 136 9.95 7.41 -12.54
CA LYS A 136 9.78 8.37 -13.64
C LYS A 136 8.85 9.51 -13.24
N SER A 137 7.70 9.18 -12.66
CA SER A 137 6.69 10.14 -12.21
C SER A 137 7.21 11.00 -11.06
N LEU A 138 7.91 10.39 -10.10
CA LEU A 138 8.51 11.05 -8.95
C LEU A 138 9.60 12.05 -9.39
N ILE A 139 10.51 11.64 -10.30
CA ILE A 139 11.58 12.52 -10.80
C ILE A 139 11.00 13.69 -11.60
N ARG A 140 10.00 13.45 -12.46
CA ARG A 140 9.31 14.52 -13.18
C ARG A 140 8.71 15.54 -12.22
N TYR A 141 8.06 15.08 -11.17
CA TYR A 141 7.50 15.96 -10.15
C TYR A 141 8.58 16.80 -9.46
N MET A 142 9.68 16.20 -9.04
CA MET A 142 10.82 16.92 -8.44
C MET A 142 11.37 18.02 -9.37
N LEU A 143 11.33 17.82 -10.68
CA LEU A 143 11.88 18.74 -11.68
C LEU A 143 10.89 19.83 -12.13
N THR A 144 9.59 19.59 -12.06
CA THR A 144 8.60 20.42 -12.77
C THR A 144 7.45 20.93 -11.93
N THR A 145 7.32 20.48 -10.67
CA THR A 145 6.19 20.90 -9.82
C THR A 145 6.28 22.39 -9.45
N ASN A 146 5.10 23.01 -9.31
CA ASN A 146 4.94 24.34 -8.71
C ASN A 146 4.41 24.25 -7.26
N ASP A 147 4.26 23.03 -6.74
CA ASP A 147 3.84 22.81 -5.36
C ASP A 147 4.92 23.27 -4.39
N SER A 148 4.53 23.56 -3.15
CA SER A 148 5.47 23.92 -2.09
C SER A 148 6.26 22.68 -1.67
N ILE A 149 7.55 22.62 -2.03
CA ILE A 149 8.42 21.49 -1.71
C ILE A 149 9.77 21.95 -1.13
N SER A 150 10.44 21.05 -0.39
CA SER A 150 11.89 21.10 -0.24
C SER A 150 12.52 19.87 -0.90
N LEU A 151 13.68 20.05 -1.48
CA LEU A 151 14.46 19.01 -2.13
C LEU A 151 15.90 19.10 -1.65
N ASP A 152 16.28 18.22 -0.72
CA ASP A 152 17.63 18.09 -0.23
C ASP A 152 18.35 16.97 -0.96
N VAL A 153 19.67 17.12 -1.16
CA VAL A 153 20.50 16.15 -1.85
C VAL A 153 21.71 15.80 -1.00
N GLU A 154 21.81 14.54 -0.66
CA GLU A 154 22.97 13.94 -0.01
C GLU A 154 23.81 13.20 -1.04
N GLU A 155 25.12 13.43 -1.02
CA GLU A 155 26.06 12.75 -1.91
C GLU A 155 26.90 11.77 -1.09
N THR A 156 26.78 10.48 -1.40
CA THR A 156 27.62 9.43 -0.84
C THR A 156 28.74 9.05 -1.83
N LYS A 157 29.52 8.01 -1.51
CA LYS A 157 30.53 7.49 -2.45
C LYS A 157 29.87 6.91 -3.72
N GLU A 158 28.76 6.20 -3.58
CA GLU A 158 28.14 5.40 -4.63
C GLU A 158 26.86 6.06 -5.20
N ASP A 159 26.19 6.91 -4.41
CA ASP A 159 24.84 7.39 -4.73
C ASP A 159 24.69 8.90 -4.60
N TYR A 160 23.68 9.41 -5.31
CA TYR A 160 22.97 10.63 -4.98
C TYR A 160 21.64 10.27 -4.33
N ILE A 161 21.35 10.84 -3.16
CA ILE A 161 20.14 10.59 -2.38
C ILE A 161 19.32 11.86 -2.33
N TYR A 162 18.17 11.85 -2.99
CA TYR A 162 17.23 12.99 -3.04
C TYR A 162 16.16 12.81 -1.98
N LYS A 163 16.00 13.80 -1.11
CA LYS A 163 14.98 13.82 -0.05
C LYS A 163 13.97 14.91 -0.38
N LEU A 164 12.78 14.50 -0.76
CA LEU A 164 11.66 15.37 -1.11
C LEU A 164 10.68 15.45 0.04
N ALA A 165 10.39 16.66 0.52
CA ALA A 165 9.26 16.94 1.40
C ALA A 165 8.25 17.80 0.63
N ILE A 166 6.98 17.42 0.67
CA ILE A 166 5.87 18.09 0.00
C ILE A 166 5.01 18.75 1.07
N TYR A 167 4.86 20.10 1.00
CA TYR A 167 4.15 20.92 1.99
C TYR A 167 2.76 21.31 1.48
N GLU A 168 2.01 20.32 1.01
CA GLU A 168 0.63 20.50 0.57
C GLU A 168 -0.33 20.02 1.68
N ASP A 169 -1.54 20.56 1.68
CA ASP A 169 -2.61 20.20 2.61
C ASP A 169 -3.21 18.81 2.36
N ARG A 170 -2.78 18.15 1.27
CA ARG A 170 -3.20 16.80 0.86
C ARG A 170 -2.00 15.94 0.56
N GLN A 171 -2.14 14.66 0.81
CA GLN A 171 -1.14 13.68 0.38
C GLN A 171 -0.99 13.69 -1.13
N VAL A 172 0.25 13.65 -1.58
CA VAL A 172 0.60 13.52 -3.00
C VAL A 172 1.15 12.13 -3.26
N GLU A 173 0.50 11.39 -4.14
CA GLU A 173 0.86 10.04 -4.58
C GLU A 173 1.21 10.02 -6.07
N PHE A 174 1.92 8.96 -6.49
CA PHE A 174 2.36 8.81 -7.87
C PHE A 174 1.70 7.59 -8.54
N PHE A 175 0.75 7.87 -9.45
CA PHE A 175 0.04 6.88 -10.27
C PHE A 175 0.22 7.21 -11.76
N GLY A 176 1.45 7.04 -12.28
CA GLY A 176 1.84 7.50 -13.62
C GLY A 176 2.05 9.02 -13.72
N ARG A 177 1.54 9.76 -12.76
CA ARG A 177 1.70 11.20 -12.53
C ARG A 177 1.49 11.50 -11.05
N ALA A 178 1.85 12.69 -10.62
CA ALA A 178 1.52 13.16 -9.27
C ALA A 178 0.01 13.34 -9.11
N TYR A 179 -0.51 12.90 -8.00
CA TYR A 179 -1.92 12.90 -7.67
C TYR A 179 -2.13 13.45 -6.26
N LYS A 180 -2.88 14.55 -6.13
CA LYS A 180 -3.30 15.06 -4.83
C LYS A 180 -4.54 14.28 -4.38
N MET A 181 -4.42 13.55 -3.29
CA MET A 181 -5.51 12.77 -2.73
C MET A 181 -6.70 13.67 -2.35
N PRO A 182 -7.94 13.17 -2.38
CA PRO A 182 -9.11 13.97 -1.98
C PRO A 182 -8.97 14.56 -0.56
N GLU A 183 -9.63 15.69 -0.32
CA GLU A 183 -9.63 16.41 0.97
C GLU A 183 -10.34 15.69 2.12
N ASP A 184 -11.05 14.64 1.83
CA ASP A 184 -11.82 13.93 2.83
C ASP A 184 -10.91 13.44 3.97
N PRO A 185 -11.40 13.49 5.24
CA PRO A 185 -10.52 13.37 6.40
C PRO A 185 -9.54 12.23 6.20
N ASN A 186 -8.30 12.46 6.60
CA ASN A 186 -7.26 11.44 6.53
C ASN A 186 -7.76 10.16 7.21
N ILE A 187 -8.49 9.34 6.42
CA ILE A 187 -9.15 8.12 6.91
C ILE A 187 -8.14 7.08 7.43
N PHE A 188 -6.85 7.34 7.24
CA PHE A 188 -5.77 6.43 7.62
C PHE A 188 -5.02 6.87 8.87
N SER A 189 -5.14 8.13 9.30
CA SER A 189 -4.40 8.67 10.45
C SER A 189 -5.12 9.89 11.02
N GLU A 190 -5.03 10.10 12.34
CA GLU A 190 -5.45 11.33 13.03
C GLU A 190 -4.44 12.48 12.84
N GLU A 191 -3.27 12.20 12.27
CA GLU A 191 -2.22 13.18 12.03
C GLU A 191 -2.46 13.95 10.74
N ASP A 192 -1.87 15.14 10.64
CA ASP A 192 -1.88 15.94 9.41
C ASP A 192 -1.29 15.14 8.23
N ALA A 193 -1.85 15.33 7.05
CA ALA A 193 -1.36 14.68 5.85
C ALA A 193 0.06 15.17 5.54
N TYR A 194 0.99 14.25 5.34
CA TYR A 194 2.34 14.55 4.85
C TYR A 194 2.75 13.56 3.77
N SER A 195 3.70 13.98 2.95
CA SER A 195 4.24 13.17 1.85
C SER A 195 5.74 13.40 1.76
N TYR A 196 6.52 12.43 2.21
CA TYR A 196 7.97 12.44 2.11
C TYR A 196 8.44 11.30 1.24
N TYR A 197 9.44 11.61 0.39
CA TYR A 197 10.06 10.65 -0.51
C TYR A 197 11.56 10.75 -0.44
N THR A 198 12.24 9.60 -0.42
CA THR A 198 13.68 9.55 -0.61
C THR A 198 13.97 8.67 -1.83
N LEU A 199 14.77 9.16 -2.77
CA LEU A 199 15.14 8.46 -3.99
C LEU A 199 16.66 8.29 -4.05
N TRP A 200 17.11 7.05 -4.28
CA TRP A 200 18.52 6.71 -4.48
C TRP A 200 18.81 6.52 -5.95
N ILE A 201 19.81 7.26 -6.44
CA ILE A 201 20.30 7.20 -7.83
C ILE A 201 21.78 6.84 -7.81
N ARG A 202 22.15 5.73 -8.44
CA ARG A 202 23.55 5.30 -8.55
C ARG A 202 24.37 6.30 -9.35
N LYS A 203 25.57 6.61 -8.90
CA LYS A 203 26.52 7.49 -9.61
C LYS A 203 27.08 6.86 -10.88
N ALA A 204 27.22 5.54 -10.89
CA ALA A 204 27.85 4.81 -11.98
C ALA A 204 27.10 4.95 -13.31
N ASP A 205 25.77 4.95 -13.27
CA ASP A 205 24.91 4.91 -14.45
C ASP A 205 23.75 5.91 -14.41
N ALA A 206 23.62 6.68 -13.33
CA ALA A 206 22.50 7.57 -13.07
C ALA A 206 21.14 6.85 -13.10
N MET A 207 21.09 5.57 -12.70
CA MET A 207 19.85 4.81 -12.59
C MET A 207 19.29 4.86 -11.16
N PRO A 208 18.00 5.17 -11.00
CA PRO A 208 17.30 4.99 -9.72
C PRO A 208 17.15 3.49 -9.45
N TYR A 209 17.32 3.09 -8.19
CA TYR A 209 17.20 1.69 -7.80
C TYR A 209 16.46 1.47 -6.49
N ARG A 210 16.17 2.53 -5.72
CA ARG A 210 15.46 2.46 -4.45
C ARG A 210 14.68 3.74 -4.21
N TYR A 211 13.50 3.62 -3.63
CA TYR A 211 12.80 4.74 -3.04
C TYR A 211 12.22 4.37 -1.68
N LEU A 212 12.16 5.36 -0.79
CA LEU A 212 11.41 5.31 0.46
C LEU A 212 10.24 6.30 0.32
N ARG A 213 9.06 5.83 0.62
CA ARG A 213 7.83 6.61 0.66
C ARG A 213 7.32 6.63 2.08
N GLU A 214 7.12 7.82 2.64
CA GLU A 214 6.64 8.01 4.01
C GLU A 214 5.39 8.88 3.98
N MET A 215 4.28 8.29 4.40
CA MET A 215 2.98 8.92 4.50
C MET A 215 2.46 8.82 5.94
N SER A 216 1.49 9.65 6.31
CA SER A 216 0.89 9.61 7.65
C SER A 216 0.28 8.25 8.04
N HIS A 217 -0.02 7.40 7.07
CA HIS A 217 -0.64 6.09 7.30
C HIS A 217 0.25 4.88 6.96
N ASN A 218 1.34 5.08 6.21
CA ASN A 218 2.13 3.98 5.67
C ASN A 218 3.55 4.44 5.30
N VAL A 219 4.52 3.59 5.58
CA VAL A 219 5.92 3.72 5.15
C VAL A 219 6.26 2.53 4.28
N SER A 220 6.75 2.77 3.07
CA SER A 220 7.18 1.74 2.12
C SER A 220 8.60 2.00 1.66
N ASP A 221 9.48 1.01 1.81
CA ASP A 221 10.85 1.01 1.30
C ASP A 221 10.96 -0.01 0.18
N VAL A 222 11.18 0.46 -1.04
CA VAL A 222 11.16 -0.36 -2.25
C VAL A 222 12.54 -0.33 -2.91
N THR A 223 13.14 -1.51 -3.07
CA THR A 223 14.44 -1.68 -3.72
C THR A 223 14.32 -2.57 -4.94
N CYS A 224 14.79 -2.08 -6.08
CA CYS A 224 14.84 -2.79 -7.35
C CYS A 224 16.20 -3.49 -7.48
N HIS A 225 16.16 -4.81 -7.66
CA HIS A 225 17.32 -5.68 -7.81
C HIS A 225 17.34 -6.31 -9.19
N GLN A 226 18.53 -6.63 -9.68
CA GLN A 226 18.76 -7.43 -10.90
C GLN A 226 17.97 -6.92 -12.12
N ALA A 227 17.85 -5.59 -12.27
CA ALA A 227 17.10 -5.02 -13.37
C ALA A 227 17.84 -5.20 -14.70
N GLU A 228 17.11 -5.79 -15.65
CA GLU A 228 17.49 -5.87 -17.07
C GLU A 228 16.42 -5.12 -17.87
N TRP A 229 16.82 -4.35 -18.88
CA TRP A 229 15.88 -3.57 -19.67
C TRP A 229 16.28 -3.50 -21.12
N ASP A 230 15.28 -3.21 -21.97
CA ASP A 230 15.42 -2.94 -23.39
C ASP A 230 14.85 -1.56 -23.71
N GLU A 231 15.51 -0.85 -24.64
CA GLU A 231 15.07 0.47 -25.14
C GLU A 231 14.25 0.32 -26.43
N GLU A 232 14.11 -0.90 -26.96
CA GLU A 232 13.26 -1.18 -28.11
C GLU A 232 11.84 -1.55 -27.67
N ALA A 233 10.87 -1.04 -28.42
CA ALA A 233 9.47 -1.40 -28.18
C ALA A 233 9.22 -2.86 -28.57
N VAL A 234 8.42 -3.57 -27.77
CA VAL A 234 8.03 -4.95 -28.11
C VAL A 234 6.81 -4.98 -29.02
N ASP A 235 6.79 -5.92 -29.94
CA ASP A 235 5.68 -6.12 -30.88
C ASP A 235 4.42 -6.70 -30.19
N SER A 236 4.59 -7.37 -29.05
CA SER A 236 3.52 -8.02 -28.31
C SER A 236 3.32 -7.35 -26.96
N PRO A 237 2.37 -6.42 -26.84
CA PRO A 237 2.05 -5.78 -25.56
C PRO A 237 1.48 -6.81 -24.55
N ILE A 238 1.74 -6.59 -23.27
CA ILE A 238 1.12 -7.35 -22.21
C ILE A 238 -0.39 -7.14 -22.29
N ALA A 239 -1.16 -8.24 -22.38
CA ALA A 239 -2.62 -8.24 -22.39
C ALA A 239 -3.16 -9.17 -21.29
N ALA A 240 -3.95 -8.63 -20.35
CA ALA A 240 -4.48 -9.40 -19.23
C ALA A 240 -5.33 -10.60 -19.71
N MET A 241 -6.05 -10.42 -20.81
CA MET A 241 -6.90 -11.47 -21.37
C MET A 241 -6.13 -12.71 -21.79
N ASP A 242 -4.90 -12.58 -22.30
CA ASP A 242 -4.09 -13.73 -22.71
C ASP A 242 -3.79 -14.64 -21.52
N PHE A 243 -3.47 -14.05 -20.37
CA PHE A 243 -3.21 -14.79 -19.14
C PHE A 243 -4.48 -15.37 -18.52
N ILE A 244 -5.59 -14.67 -18.59
CA ILE A 244 -6.91 -15.19 -18.16
C ILE A 244 -7.28 -16.44 -18.97
N LEU A 245 -7.09 -16.40 -20.29
CA LEU A 245 -7.40 -17.53 -21.19
C LEU A 245 -6.50 -18.74 -20.98
N LEU A 246 -5.28 -18.57 -20.48
CA LEU A 246 -4.41 -19.69 -20.10
C LEU A 246 -4.91 -20.46 -18.86
N HIS A 247 -5.69 -19.80 -17.98
CA HIS A 247 -6.21 -20.38 -16.74
C HIS A 247 -7.68 -20.82 -16.88
N LYS A 248 -7.99 -21.64 -17.88
CA LYS A 248 -9.37 -22.05 -18.26
C LYS A 248 -10.19 -22.72 -17.16
N ASN A 249 -9.53 -23.25 -16.13
CA ASN A 249 -10.16 -23.91 -14.98
C ASN A 249 -10.37 -22.97 -13.78
N TYR A 250 -10.04 -21.66 -13.93
CA TYR A 250 -10.27 -20.68 -12.90
C TYR A 250 -11.63 -20.00 -13.10
N LYS A 251 -12.29 -19.64 -12.01
CA LYS A 251 -13.51 -18.83 -12.04
C LYS A 251 -13.10 -17.36 -12.20
N VAL A 252 -13.63 -16.69 -13.21
CA VAL A 252 -13.35 -15.27 -13.47
C VAL A 252 -14.48 -14.42 -12.90
N HIS A 253 -14.10 -13.49 -12.02
CA HIS A 253 -15.00 -12.53 -11.39
C HIS A 253 -14.62 -11.11 -11.81
N TYR A 254 -15.58 -10.36 -12.39
CA TYR A 254 -15.38 -8.95 -12.76
C TYR A 254 -15.91 -8.04 -11.66
N VAL A 255 -15.03 -7.19 -11.09
CA VAL A 255 -15.43 -6.22 -10.07
C VAL A 255 -16.41 -5.21 -10.67
N GLY A 256 -17.55 -5.01 -9.99
CA GLY A 256 -18.58 -4.04 -10.41
C GLY A 256 -19.57 -4.54 -11.45
N LYS A 257 -19.34 -5.65 -12.10
CA LYS A 257 -20.40 -6.41 -12.78
C LYS A 257 -21.08 -7.23 -11.69
N ARG A 258 -22.24 -6.78 -11.25
CA ARG A 258 -23.05 -7.53 -10.29
C ARG A 258 -23.35 -8.91 -10.90
N ASP A 259 -22.66 -9.93 -10.44
CA ASP A 259 -23.26 -11.27 -10.34
C ASP A 259 -24.32 -11.16 -9.25
N THR A 260 -25.47 -10.55 -9.63
CA THR A 260 -26.52 -10.14 -8.71
C THR A 260 -27.20 -11.31 -8.01
N ASP A 261 -26.91 -12.56 -8.41
CA ASP A 261 -27.78 -13.66 -8.04
C ASP A 261 -27.10 -14.86 -7.37
N LYS A 262 -25.77 -14.91 -7.22
CA LYS A 262 -25.10 -16.09 -6.65
C LYS A 262 -24.15 -15.87 -5.48
N GLU A 263 -23.51 -14.69 -5.33
CA GLU A 263 -22.64 -14.45 -4.17
C GLU A 263 -23.41 -14.04 -2.91
N ALA A 264 -24.63 -13.51 -3.07
CA ALA A 264 -25.53 -13.25 -1.94
C ALA A 264 -26.12 -14.54 -1.34
N GLU A 265 -26.23 -15.62 -2.11
CA GLU A 265 -26.78 -16.89 -1.64
C GLU A 265 -25.76 -17.81 -0.95
N GLN A 266 -24.44 -17.65 -1.20
CA GLN A 266 -23.41 -18.49 -0.55
C GLN A 266 -22.98 -17.98 0.84
N ASN A 267 -23.30 -16.76 1.22
CA ASN A 267 -23.14 -16.25 2.57
C ASN A 267 -24.50 -15.85 3.11
N GLU A 268 -25.35 -16.82 3.43
CA GLU A 268 -26.46 -16.54 4.35
C GLU A 268 -25.85 -15.87 5.57
N PRO A 269 -26.23 -14.62 5.88
CA PRO A 269 -25.75 -13.99 7.09
C PRO A 269 -26.04 -14.93 8.25
N LEU A 270 -25.10 -15.06 9.19
CA LEU A 270 -25.26 -15.84 10.42
C LEU A 270 -26.43 -15.34 11.29
N ILE A 271 -27.20 -14.37 10.79
CA ILE A 271 -28.33 -13.73 11.48
C ILE A 271 -29.36 -14.81 11.89
N GLY A 272 -29.68 -14.81 13.18
CA GLY A 272 -30.57 -15.79 13.78
C GLY A 272 -29.92 -17.13 14.15
N LYS A 273 -28.66 -17.35 13.78
CA LYS A 273 -27.89 -18.55 14.12
C LYS A 273 -26.92 -18.29 15.28
N ALA A 274 -26.49 -19.35 15.95
CA ALA A 274 -25.38 -19.25 16.89
C ALA A 274 -24.11 -18.87 16.15
N ALA A 275 -23.37 -17.91 16.69
CA ALA A 275 -22.08 -17.54 16.15
C ALA A 275 -21.09 -18.71 16.23
N PRO A 276 -20.27 -18.94 15.19
CA PRO A 276 -19.21 -19.95 15.24
C PRO A 276 -18.30 -19.76 16.46
N GLU A 277 -17.99 -20.84 17.14
CA GLU A 277 -17.17 -20.81 18.36
C GLU A 277 -15.69 -20.74 17.97
N TRP A 278 -14.90 -19.99 18.73
CA TRP A 278 -13.46 -19.86 18.52
C TRP A 278 -12.71 -19.68 19.84
N THR A 279 -11.41 -19.99 19.78
CA THR A 279 -10.43 -19.61 20.81
C THR A 279 -9.21 -19.06 20.10
N LEU A 280 -8.98 -17.76 20.23
CA LEU A 280 -7.90 -17.03 19.58
C LEU A 280 -6.96 -16.43 20.62
N LYS A 281 -5.72 -16.16 20.22
CA LYS A 281 -4.75 -15.45 21.06
C LYS A 281 -4.96 -13.94 20.93
N ASP A 282 -4.93 -13.25 22.07
CA ASP A 282 -4.83 -11.80 22.05
C ASP A 282 -3.38 -11.34 21.73
N MET A 283 -3.20 -10.05 21.59
CA MET A 283 -1.88 -9.42 21.32
C MET A 283 -0.83 -9.69 22.41
N ASN A 284 -1.22 -10.20 23.60
CA ASN A 284 -0.34 -10.57 24.71
C ASN A 284 -0.12 -12.08 24.83
N GLY A 285 -0.67 -12.87 23.88
CA GLY A 285 -0.56 -14.33 23.84
C GLY A 285 -1.56 -15.06 24.76
N LYS A 286 -2.51 -14.34 25.40
CA LYS A 286 -3.56 -14.95 26.22
C LYS A 286 -4.67 -15.49 25.31
N ASN A 287 -5.14 -16.71 25.59
CA ASN A 287 -6.28 -17.27 24.90
C ASN A 287 -7.58 -16.57 25.36
N VAL A 288 -8.39 -16.16 24.39
CA VAL A 288 -9.74 -15.63 24.56
C VAL A 288 -10.67 -16.52 23.76
N SER A 289 -11.76 -16.99 24.37
CA SER A 289 -12.77 -17.80 23.66
C SER A 289 -14.08 -17.03 23.57
N LEU A 290 -14.85 -17.25 22.52
CA LEU A 290 -16.19 -16.67 22.38
C LEU A 290 -17.06 -17.05 23.57
N SER A 291 -17.04 -18.32 23.98
CA SER A 291 -17.79 -18.84 25.14
C SER A 291 -17.52 -18.08 26.44
N SER A 292 -16.32 -17.51 26.61
CA SER A 292 -15.97 -16.70 27.79
C SER A 292 -16.68 -15.34 27.85
N LEU A 293 -17.34 -14.93 26.76
CA LEU A 293 -18.06 -13.66 26.64
C LEU A 293 -19.57 -13.78 26.81
N ARG A 294 -20.10 -14.97 27.15
CA ARG A 294 -21.53 -15.22 27.35
C ARG A 294 -22.13 -14.41 28.50
N GLY A 295 -23.43 -14.17 28.43
CA GLY A 295 -24.18 -13.46 29.46
C GLY A 295 -24.19 -11.93 29.31
N LYS A 296 -23.55 -11.42 28.23
CA LYS A 296 -23.55 -10.00 27.85
C LYS A 296 -23.52 -9.87 26.36
N PRO A 297 -24.28 -8.95 25.74
CA PRO A 297 -24.20 -8.73 24.32
C PRO A 297 -22.77 -8.45 23.87
N THR A 298 -22.40 -9.01 22.72
CA THR A 298 -21.03 -9.00 22.21
C THR A 298 -20.97 -8.40 20.80
N ILE A 299 -20.02 -7.49 20.57
CA ILE A 299 -19.70 -6.95 19.26
C ILE A 299 -18.36 -7.56 18.83
N ILE A 300 -18.39 -8.32 17.74
CA ILE A 300 -17.18 -8.82 17.08
C ILE A 300 -16.90 -7.95 15.88
N ASN A 301 -15.72 -7.33 15.82
CA ASN A 301 -15.24 -6.53 14.70
C ASN A 301 -14.13 -7.30 13.98
N LEU A 302 -14.38 -7.74 12.75
CA LEU A 302 -13.30 -8.18 11.86
C LEU A 302 -12.62 -6.95 11.30
N THR A 303 -11.32 -6.83 11.51
CA THR A 303 -10.55 -5.62 11.24
C THR A 303 -9.24 -5.94 10.53
N GLY A 304 -8.61 -4.92 9.93
CA GLY A 304 -7.26 -5.03 9.35
C GLY A 304 -6.42 -3.81 9.75
N LEU A 305 -5.17 -4.05 10.14
CA LEU A 305 -4.24 -2.98 10.45
C LEU A 305 -3.91 -2.18 9.17
N GLY A 306 -4.06 -0.84 9.25
CA GLY A 306 -3.91 0.04 8.09
C GLY A 306 -5.19 0.20 7.25
N CYS A 307 -6.32 -0.36 7.70
CA CYS A 307 -7.64 -0.12 7.10
C CYS A 307 -8.22 1.19 7.65
N GLY A 308 -8.41 2.19 6.80
CA GLY A 308 -8.93 3.51 7.18
C GLY A 308 -10.30 3.47 7.85
N PRO A 309 -11.34 2.87 7.23
CA PRO A 309 -12.66 2.75 7.88
C PRO A 309 -12.62 1.96 9.19
N CYS A 310 -11.67 1.02 9.35
CA CYS A 310 -11.48 0.32 10.62
C CYS A 310 -10.96 1.28 11.71
N ALA A 311 -9.98 2.13 11.35
CA ALA A 311 -9.42 3.12 12.28
C ALA A 311 -10.49 4.11 12.77
N GLN A 312 -11.38 4.55 11.88
CA GLN A 312 -12.50 5.43 12.22
C GLN A 312 -13.51 4.81 13.20
N ALA A 313 -13.64 3.48 13.22
CA ALA A 313 -14.57 2.77 14.09
C ALA A 313 -14.08 2.63 15.55
N TYR A 314 -12.77 2.69 15.80
CA TYR A 314 -12.22 2.38 17.13
C TYR A 314 -12.68 3.32 18.25
N PRO A 315 -12.78 4.65 18.08
CA PRO A 315 -13.28 5.52 19.13
C PRO A 315 -14.68 5.10 19.62
N GLU A 316 -15.58 4.76 18.68
CA GLU A 316 -16.93 4.29 18.99
C GLU A 316 -16.90 2.92 19.69
N LEU A 317 -16.07 1.98 19.21
CA LEU A 317 -15.90 0.67 19.84
C LEU A 317 -15.30 0.76 21.25
N VAL A 318 -14.34 1.66 21.49
CA VAL A 318 -13.77 1.92 22.82
C VAL A 318 -14.84 2.41 23.78
N GLU A 319 -15.71 3.34 23.36
CA GLU A 319 -16.80 3.82 24.19
C GLU A 319 -17.81 2.69 24.49
N LEU A 320 -18.18 1.92 23.48
CA LEU A 320 -19.11 0.81 23.61
C LEU A 320 -18.57 -0.35 24.46
N SER A 321 -17.25 -0.53 24.51
CA SER A 321 -16.61 -1.56 25.33
C SER A 321 -16.85 -1.37 26.83
N LYS A 322 -17.23 -0.18 27.27
CA LYS A 322 -17.64 0.10 28.68
C LYS A 322 -18.97 -0.56 29.04
N ARG A 323 -19.82 -0.84 28.04
CA ARG A 323 -21.19 -1.35 28.21
C ARG A 323 -21.37 -2.78 27.69
N PHE A 324 -20.69 -3.13 26.62
CA PHE A 324 -20.79 -4.40 25.90
C PHE A 324 -19.47 -5.16 25.92
N ASN A 325 -19.49 -6.45 25.59
CA ASN A 325 -18.27 -7.12 25.20
C ASN A 325 -17.90 -6.65 23.80
N VAL A 326 -16.68 -6.18 23.61
CA VAL A 326 -16.13 -5.81 22.31
C VAL A 326 -14.84 -6.58 22.08
N VAL A 327 -14.68 -7.18 20.93
CA VAL A 327 -13.44 -7.80 20.49
C VAL A 327 -13.18 -7.43 19.03
N SER A 328 -11.94 -7.14 18.68
CA SER A 328 -11.51 -7.01 17.30
C SER A 328 -10.64 -8.20 16.90
N ILE A 329 -10.93 -8.81 15.75
CA ILE A 329 -10.15 -9.93 15.18
C ILE A 329 -9.41 -9.42 13.96
N GLU A 330 -8.09 -9.41 14.02
CA GLU A 330 -7.25 -9.01 12.91
C GLU A 330 -7.27 -10.05 11.79
N SER A 331 -7.61 -9.64 10.57
CA SER A 331 -7.96 -10.53 9.47
C SER A 331 -6.90 -10.61 8.37
N TRP A 332 -5.78 -9.87 8.48
CA TRP A 332 -4.75 -9.79 7.45
C TRP A 332 -3.41 -10.43 7.84
N GLY A 333 -3.41 -11.27 8.89
CA GLY A 333 -2.25 -12.06 9.29
C GLY A 333 -1.11 -11.25 9.93
N LYS A 334 -1.43 -10.13 10.58
CA LYS A 334 -0.42 -9.30 11.24
C LYS A 334 0.11 -9.92 12.53
N SER A 335 1.31 -9.51 12.93
CA SER A 335 1.95 -10.03 14.13
C SER A 335 1.32 -9.50 15.43
N ALA A 336 1.53 -10.23 16.54
CA ALA A 336 1.12 -9.76 17.86
C ALA A 336 1.80 -8.43 18.24
N GLN A 337 3.02 -8.19 17.76
CA GLN A 337 3.72 -6.91 18.00
C GLN A 337 3.03 -5.77 17.26
N SER A 338 2.71 -5.97 15.98
CA SER A 338 1.97 -4.98 15.19
C SER A 338 0.62 -4.64 15.82
N LEU A 339 -0.10 -5.66 16.37
CA LEU A 339 -1.35 -5.41 17.09
C LEU A 339 -1.13 -4.56 18.36
N ARG A 340 -0.07 -4.81 19.12
CA ARG A 340 0.24 -3.99 20.33
C ARG A 340 0.53 -2.54 19.96
N ASP A 341 1.37 -2.32 18.96
CA ASP A 341 1.77 -0.99 18.54
C ASP A 341 0.54 -0.22 18.00
N TYR A 342 -0.29 -0.91 17.22
CA TYR A 342 -1.54 -0.38 16.69
C TYR A 342 -2.56 -0.04 17.80
N ALA A 343 -2.78 -0.95 18.74
CA ALA A 343 -3.69 -0.72 19.86
C ALA A 343 -3.24 0.45 20.73
N ALA A 344 -1.92 0.59 20.94
CA ALA A 344 -1.36 1.71 21.70
C ALA A 344 -1.56 3.04 20.97
N HIS A 345 -1.32 3.08 19.65
CA HIS A 345 -1.50 4.26 18.81
C HIS A 345 -2.96 4.74 18.81
N HIS A 346 -3.90 3.84 18.56
CA HIS A 346 -5.34 4.14 18.50
C HIS A 346 -6.04 4.10 19.86
N LYS A 347 -5.28 3.98 20.96
CA LYS A 347 -5.80 3.95 22.35
C LYS A 347 -6.88 2.90 22.56
N ILE A 348 -6.77 1.74 21.92
CA ILE A 348 -7.73 0.64 22.02
C ILE A 348 -7.60 -0.05 23.38
N THR A 349 -8.70 -0.13 24.13
CA THR A 349 -8.71 -0.64 25.52
C THR A 349 -9.39 -2.00 25.66
N TYR A 350 -9.94 -2.55 24.61
CA TYR A 350 -10.60 -3.85 24.57
C TYR A 350 -9.72 -4.89 23.83
N PRO A 351 -10.01 -6.21 23.94
CA PRO A 351 -9.17 -7.25 23.33
C PRO A 351 -9.06 -7.14 21.80
N MET A 352 -7.84 -7.11 21.28
CA MET A 352 -7.52 -7.36 19.88
C MET A 352 -6.90 -8.75 19.75
N LEU A 353 -7.45 -9.56 18.84
CA LEU A 353 -7.13 -10.97 18.68
C LEU A 353 -6.45 -11.20 17.34
N LEU A 354 -5.55 -12.18 17.31
CA LEU A 354 -4.93 -12.68 16.07
C LEU A 354 -5.93 -13.59 15.38
N GLY A 355 -6.37 -13.23 14.18
CA GLY A 355 -7.29 -14.03 13.39
C GLY A 355 -6.63 -15.27 12.81
N GLU A 356 -7.41 -16.34 12.68
CA GLU A 356 -7.06 -17.58 12.01
C GLU A 356 -7.99 -17.77 10.81
N ASP A 357 -7.49 -18.25 9.69
CA ASP A 357 -8.27 -18.39 8.45
C ASP A 357 -9.51 -19.25 8.61
N SER A 358 -9.43 -20.32 9.42
CA SER A 358 -10.58 -21.18 9.75
C SER A 358 -11.71 -20.37 10.39
N VAL A 359 -11.38 -19.53 11.38
CA VAL A 359 -12.36 -18.67 12.07
C VAL A 359 -12.94 -17.63 11.15
N LEU A 360 -12.09 -16.97 10.34
CA LEU A 360 -12.54 -15.97 9.38
C LEU A 360 -13.48 -16.58 8.33
N ASN A 361 -13.17 -17.78 7.84
CA ASN A 361 -14.01 -18.51 6.89
C ASN A 361 -15.38 -18.85 7.47
N ASP A 362 -15.46 -19.22 8.75
CA ASP A 362 -16.73 -19.53 9.42
C ASP A 362 -17.65 -18.30 9.56
N TYR A 363 -17.06 -17.09 9.65
CA TYR A 363 -17.82 -15.84 9.79
C TYR A 363 -18.19 -15.17 8.46
N VAL A 364 -17.26 -15.16 7.51
CA VAL A 364 -17.40 -14.37 6.27
C VAL A 364 -17.10 -15.17 5.00
N GLY A 365 -16.88 -16.49 5.11
CA GLY A 365 -16.51 -17.31 3.97
C GLY A 365 -15.21 -16.80 3.33
N THR A 366 -15.22 -16.61 2.03
CA THR A 366 -14.07 -16.08 1.26
C THR A 366 -14.01 -14.54 1.23
N TYR A 367 -14.96 -13.83 1.85
CA TYR A 367 -14.96 -12.38 1.89
C TYR A 367 -13.86 -11.89 2.83
N ARG A 368 -12.98 -11.01 2.33
CA ARG A 368 -11.85 -10.45 3.09
C ARG A 368 -11.91 -8.93 3.25
N GLY A 369 -13.04 -8.31 2.87
CA GLY A 369 -13.28 -6.90 3.11
C GLY A 369 -13.50 -6.62 4.60
N VAL A 370 -12.89 -5.57 5.12
CA VAL A 370 -13.03 -5.09 6.50
C VAL A 370 -13.36 -3.59 6.52
N PRO A 371 -14.00 -3.06 7.58
CA PRO A 371 -14.49 -3.78 8.76
C PRO A 371 -15.79 -4.54 8.51
N VAL A 372 -16.02 -5.60 9.31
CA VAL A 372 -17.32 -6.28 9.40
C VAL A 372 -17.67 -6.42 10.88
N PHE A 373 -18.88 -6.03 11.25
CA PHE A 373 -19.35 -6.07 12.63
C PHE A 373 -20.45 -7.11 12.79
N PHE A 374 -20.27 -8.02 13.74
CA PHE A 374 -21.28 -8.99 14.16
C PHE A 374 -21.80 -8.60 15.54
N TYR A 375 -23.12 -8.47 15.67
CA TYR A 375 -23.80 -8.15 16.92
C TYR A 375 -24.45 -9.40 17.47
N LEU A 376 -23.95 -9.90 18.59
CA LEU A 376 -24.39 -11.13 19.23
C LEU A 376 -25.13 -10.80 20.52
N ASP A 377 -26.27 -11.47 20.73
CA ASP A 377 -26.96 -11.38 22.03
C ASP A 377 -26.21 -12.14 23.13
N GLU A 378 -26.78 -12.17 24.33
CA GLU A 378 -26.20 -12.79 25.54
C GLU A 378 -26.00 -14.32 25.37
N ASN A 379 -26.70 -14.95 24.43
CA ASN A 379 -26.59 -16.38 24.10
C ASN A 379 -25.68 -16.63 22.88
N HIS A 380 -25.05 -15.56 22.36
CA HIS A 380 -24.24 -15.57 21.15
C HIS A 380 -25.02 -15.91 19.87
N ILE A 381 -26.30 -15.58 19.81
CA ILE A 381 -27.04 -15.61 18.55
C ILE A 381 -26.75 -14.31 17.81
N VAL A 382 -26.33 -14.40 16.55
CA VAL A 382 -26.08 -13.23 15.70
C VAL A 382 -27.40 -12.54 15.40
N ARG A 383 -27.53 -11.29 15.82
CA ARG A 383 -28.74 -10.48 15.65
C ARG A 383 -28.65 -9.51 14.46
N LYS A 384 -27.43 -9.05 14.15
CA LYS A 384 -27.19 -8.15 13.03
C LYS A 384 -25.75 -8.31 12.54
N VAL A 385 -25.53 -7.97 11.26
CA VAL A 385 -24.22 -7.90 10.63
C VAL A 385 -24.15 -6.61 9.81
N ASP A 386 -23.13 -5.79 10.05
CA ASP A 386 -22.85 -4.59 9.25
C ASP A 386 -21.50 -4.73 8.54
N ARG A 387 -21.41 -4.23 7.32
CA ARG A 387 -20.19 -4.23 6.49
C ARG A 387 -19.78 -2.80 6.15
N GLY A 388 -18.49 -2.51 6.31
CA GLY A 388 -17.97 -1.14 6.22
C GLY A 388 -18.24 -0.35 7.50
N TYR A 389 -17.86 0.92 7.51
CA TYR A 389 -18.11 1.82 8.63
C TYR A 389 -18.52 3.21 8.14
N GLY A 390 -19.43 3.82 8.86
CA GLY A 390 -19.79 5.23 8.76
C GLY A 390 -20.06 5.76 10.17
N GLU A 391 -19.77 7.01 10.41
CA GLU A 391 -19.86 7.66 11.73
C GLU A 391 -21.17 7.36 12.45
N GLY A 392 -21.07 6.88 13.68
CA GLY A 392 -22.20 6.50 14.54
C GLY A 392 -22.99 5.26 14.08
N MET A 393 -22.48 4.51 13.09
CA MET A 393 -23.17 3.34 12.54
C MET A 393 -23.38 2.23 13.58
N ILE A 394 -22.36 1.96 14.39
CA ILE A 394 -22.42 0.89 15.39
C ILE A 394 -23.45 1.23 16.48
N SER A 395 -23.45 2.48 16.95
CA SER A 395 -24.43 2.96 17.94
C SER A 395 -25.86 2.88 17.42
N ARG A 396 -26.10 3.29 16.17
CA ARG A 396 -27.43 3.13 15.53
C ARG A 396 -27.86 1.65 15.47
N SER A 397 -26.96 0.76 15.15
CA SER A 397 -27.26 -0.68 15.11
C SER A 397 -27.61 -1.25 16.49
N ILE A 398 -26.95 -0.76 17.54
CA ILE A 398 -27.26 -1.10 18.93
C ILE A 398 -28.65 -0.58 19.34
N GLU A 399 -28.99 0.65 18.95
CA GLU A 399 -30.32 1.25 19.19
C GLU A 399 -31.42 0.46 18.46
N GLU A 400 -31.21 0.08 17.20
CA GLU A 400 -32.15 -0.76 16.42
C GLU A 400 -32.38 -2.13 17.07
N LEU A 401 -31.36 -2.69 17.72
CA LEU A 401 -31.44 -3.95 18.46
C LEU A 401 -32.08 -3.76 19.86
N GLY A 402 -32.33 -2.54 20.28
CA GLY A 402 -32.91 -2.22 21.59
C GLY A 402 -31.95 -2.51 22.75
N TRP A 403 -30.66 -2.59 22.53
CA TRP A 403 -29.66 -2.87 23.57
C TRP A 403 -29.38 -1.60 24.40
N LYS A 404 -29.36 -1.76 25.70
CA LYS A 404 -29.19 -0.64 26.66
C LYS A 404 -27.84 -0.69 27.36
#